data_de94a47ef15bdab4922d4894e733af1a
#
_entry.id   de94a47ef15bdab4922d4894e733af1a
#
_cell.length_a   1.000
_cell.length_b   1.000
_cell.length_c   1.000
_cell.angle_alpha   90.00
_cell.angle_beta   90.00
_cell.angle_gamma   90.00
#
_symmetry.space_group_name_H-M   'P 1'
#
loop_
_entity.id
_entity.type
_entity.pdbx_description
1 polymer ?
#
loop_
_entity_poly.entity_id
_entity_poly.type
_entity_poly.pdbx_seq_one_letter_code
_entity_poly.pdbx_strand_id
1 'polypeptide(L)'
;MAYAFPEGATFNFSSTFASAKTITALSNANPAVATCTAHGYTTGDEILLTSGWEDVTDSIWRVTVIDANSFSIQGLDASNTSFFAPGAGTGSAQKVSGWTAIPQVLTISSQGGDPRFTTIQPLAKRNAINVPVGFNPSSITLTLGHDASNAQYQTMLGISRTLSKVGFKMALSGGATSYGYGYMAVSEVPSLNNGQANTVPASLAMLGRSISYA
;
A
#
# COMPACT_ATOMS: atom_id res chain seq x y z
N MET A 1 2.82 -19.04 -20.33
CA MET A 1 3.19 -17.96 -19.43
C MET A 1 3.00 -16.65 -20.17
N ALA A 2 2.19 -15.74 -19.65
CA ALA A 2 2.06 -14.41 -20.22
C ALA A 2 3.03 -13.48 -19.49
N TYR A 3 3.97 -12.87 -20.21
CA TYR A 3 4.82 -11.81 -19.68
C TYR A 3 4.06 -10.49 -19.80
N ALA A 4 3.99 -9.72 -18.71
CA ALA A 4 3.46 -8.36 -18.74
C ALA A 4 4.61 -7.38 -18.98
N PHE A 5 4.42 -6.46 -19.90
CA PHE A 5 5.37 -5.39 -20.20
C PHE A 5 4.97 -4.12 -19.44
N PRO A 6 5.94 -3.28 -19.03
CA PRO A 6 5.66 -2.09 -18.23
C PRO A 6 5.05 -0.93 -19.05
N GLU A 7 5.06 -1.01 -20.39
CA GLU A 7 4.52 0.04 -21.24
C GLU A 7 3.03 0.24 -20.99
N GLY A 8 2.63 1.50 -20.72
CA GLY A 8 1.26 1.86 -20.37
C GLY A 8 0.93 1.69 -18.88
N ALA A 9 1.88 1.31 -18.04
CA ALA A 9 1.69 1.34 -16.60
C ALA A 9 1.49 2.78 -16.09
N THR A 10 0.54 2.96 -15.17
CA THR A 10 0.26 4.26 -14.53
C THR A 10 0.56 4.20 -13.04
N PHE A 11 1.12 5.31 -12.55
CA PHE A 11 1.46 5.48 -11.14
C PHE A 11 0.69 6.66 -10.59
N ASN A 12 0.00 6.46 -9.48
CA ASN A 12 -0.84 7.47 -8.86
C ASN A 12 -0.60 7.50 -7.36
N PHE A 13 -0.78 8.67 -6.77
CA PHE A 13 -0.80 8.86 -5.33
C PHE A 13 -2.07 9.56 -4.88
N SER A 14 -2.42 9.40 -3.62
CA SER A 14 -3.50 10.15 -2.98
C SER A 14 -3.08 10.55 -1.57
N SER A 15 -3.24 11.83 -1.25
CA SER A 15 -3.08 12.36 0.10
C SER A 15 -4.42 12.73 0.75
N THR A 16 -5.53 12.47 0.06
CA THR A 16 -6.87 12.84 0.52
C THR A 16 -7.72 11.59 0.75
N PHE A 17 -8.25 11.51 1.97
CA PHE A 17 -9.11 10.43 2.41
C PHE A 17 -10.40 11.03 2.96
N ALA A 18 -11.52 10.35 2.72
CA ALA A 18 -12.81 10.74 3.31
C ALA A 18 -12.78 10.56 4.83
N SER A 19 -13.79 11.10 5.50
CA SER A 19 -13.95 10.92 6.94
C SER A 19 -13.98 9.44 7.31
N ALA A 20 -13.30 9.10 8.40
CA ALA A 20 -13.23 7.74 8.90
C ALA A 20 -14.62 7.22 9.30
N LYS A 21 -14.94 6.00 8.89
CA LYS A 21 -16.11 5.23 9.29
C LYS A 21 -15.68 4.12 10.23
N THR A 22 -16.37 3.96 11.34
CA THR A 22 -16.00 2.96 12.35
C THR A 22 -16.40 1.56 11.89
N ILE A 23 -15.44 0.65 11.92
CA ILE A 23 -15.67 -0.80 11.76
C ILE A 23 -15.82 -1.40 13.15
N THR A 24 -17.02 -1.89 13.44
CA THR A 24 -17.34 -2.49 14.74
C THR A 24 -17.00 -3.96 14.82
N ALA A 25 -16.91 -4.65 13.69
CA ALA A 25 -16.50 -6.04 13.60
C ALA A 25 -15.92 -6.37 12.22
N LEU A 26 -14.94 -7.27 12.20
CA LEU A 26 -14.48 -8.00 11.01
C LEU A 26 -14.68 -9.50 11.24
N SER A 27 -15.26 -10.19 10.26
CA SER A 27 -15.49 -11.63 10.35
C SER A 27 -14.24 -12.42 9.99
N ASN A 28 -14.07 -13.58 10.63
CA ASN A 28 -13.05 -14.58 10.27
C ASN A 28 -13.55 -15.45 9.10
N ALA A 29 -13.77 -14.83 7.95
CA ALA A 29 -14.29 -15.49 6.73
C ALA A 29 -13.38 -15.22 5.51
N ASN A 30 -13.66 -15.88 4.41
CA ASN A 30 -13.04 -15.65 3.11
C ASN A 30 -14.14 -15.39 2.04
N PRO A 31 -14.28 -14.15 1.54
CA PRO A 31 -13.64 -12.93 2.01
C PRO A 31 -14.16 -12.45 3.38
N ALA A 32 -13.33 -11.72 4.13
CA ALA A 32 -13.74 -11.12 5.40
C ALA A 32 -14.80 -10.04 5.19
N VAL A 33 -15.79 -10.01 6.08
CA VAL A 33 -16.90 -9.03 6.06
C VAL A 33 -16.75 -8.05 7.21
N ALA A 34 -16.81 -6.76 6.88
CA ALA A 34 -16.80 -5.66 7.82
C ALA A 34 -18.22 -5.22 8.15
N THR A 35 -18.50 -5.02 9.43
CA THR A 35 -19.70 -4.32 9.92
C THR A 35 -19.37 -2.85 10.14
N CYS A 36 -20.02 -1.95 9.39
CA CYS A 36 -19.74 -0.52 9.36
C CYS A 36 -21.03 0.24 9.05
N THR A 37 -21.72 0.73 10.07
CA THR A 37 -23.03 1.37 9.94
C THR A 37 -22.98 2.60 9.03
N ALA A 38 -23.92 2.66 8.07
CA ALA A 38 -24.08 3.76 7.12
C ALA A 38 -22.77 4.19 6.46
N HIS A 39 -22.01 3.21 5.97
CA HIS A 39 -20.67 3.45 5.41
C HIS A 39 -20.69 4.29 4.12
N GLY A 40 -21.73 4.17 3.29
CA GLY A 40 -21.90 4.96 2.06
C GLY A 40 -20.91 4.62 0.96
N TYR A 41 -20.25 3.45 1.01
CA TYR A 41 -19.36 2.96 -0.04
C TYR A 41 -20.14 2.33 -1.19
N THR A 42 -19.51 2.25 -2.34
CA THR A 42 -19.97 1.52 -3.53
C THR A 42 -19.00 0.38 -3.84
N THR A 43 -19.50 -0.69 -4.45
CA THR A 43 -18.63 -1.81 -4.87
C THR A 43 -17.54 -1.31 -5.82
N GLY A 44 -16.29 -1.68 -5.53
CA GLY A 44 -15.10 -1.20 -6.24
C GLY A 44 -14.42 0.00 -5.58
N ASP A 45 -15.01 0.61 -4.56
CA ASP A 45 -14.35 1.67 -3.82
C ASP A 45 -13.06 1.17 -3.16
N GLU A 46 -12.07 2.04 -3.15
CA GLU A 46 -10.75 1.81 -2.56
C GLU A 46 -10.71 2.49 -1.20
N ILE A 47 -10.47 1.70 -0.16
CA ILE A 47 -10.50 2.18 1.23
C ILE A 47 -9.17 1.91 1.92
N LEU A 48 -8.71 2.86 2.70
CA LEU A 48 -7.65 2.68 3.68
C LEU A 48 -8.25 2.07 4.94
N LEU A 49 -7.71 0.93 5.36
CA LEU A 49 -8.12 0.27 6.59
C LEU A 49 -7.13 0.53 7.72
N THR A 50 -7.67 0.82 8.90
CA THR A 50 -6.97 0.75 10.18
C THR A 50 -7.67 -0.30 11.01
N SER A 51 -6.97 -1.32 11.47
CA SER A 51 -7.54 -2.48 12.16
C SER A 51 -6.62 -2.94 13.28
N GLY A 52 -7.18 -3.64 14.27
CA GLY A 52 -6.40 -4.35 15.27
C GLY A 52 -5.68 -5.59 14.72
N TRP A 53 -5.97 -6.01 13.50
CA TRP A 53 -5.20 -7.04 12.79
C TRP A 53 -4.03 -6.40 12.03
N GLU A 54 -2.79 -6.77 12.39
CA GLU A 54 -1.56 -6.21 11.83
C GLU A 54 -1.50 -6.33 10.29
N ASP A 55 -1.89 -7.48 9.74
CA ASP A 55 -1.86 -7.73 8.29
C ASP A 55 -2.90 -6.93 7.48
N VAL A 56 -3.84 -6.26 8.14
CA VAL A 56 -4.92 -5.50 7.50
C VAL A 56 -4.74 -4.00 7.67
N THR A 57 -4.10 -3.59 8.78
CA THR A 57 -3.92 -2.18 9.10
C THR A 57 -2.98 -1.46 8.14
N ASP A 58 -3.18 -0.15 7.97
CA ASP A 58 -2.36 0.71 7.10
C ASP A 58 -2.23 0.19 5.65
N SER A 59 -3.29 -0.44 5.13
CA SER A 59 -3.34 -1.01 3.78
C SER A 59 -4.57 -0.54 3.03
N ILE A 60 -4.47 -0.44 1.70
CA ILE A 60 -5.58 -0.03 0.84
C ILE A 60 -6.19 -1.26 0.19
N TRP A 61 -7.52 -1.40 0.36
CA TRP A 61 -8.29 -2.54 -0.10
C TRP A 61 -9.46 -2.09 -0.97
N ARG A 62 -9.89 -2.96 -1.90
CA ARG A 62 -11.16 -2.81 -2.61
C ARG A 62 -12.28 -3.45 -1.81
N VAL A 63 -13.46 -2.87 -1.88
CA VAL A 63 -14.65 -3.41 -1.22
C VAL A 63 -15.70 -3.92 -2.20
N THR A 64 -16.45 -4.90 -1.75
CA THR A 64 -17.73 -5.29 -2.38
C THR A 64 -18.83 -5.04 -1.36
N VAL A 65 -19.75 -4.15 -1.69
CA VAL A 65 -20.86 -3.77 -0.81
C VAL A 65 -21.87 -4.92 -0.76
N ILE A 66 -22.30 -5.26 0.46
CA ILE A 66 -23.35 -6.24 0.74
C ILE A 66 -24.65 -5.51 1.00
N ASP A 67 -24.64 -4.57 1.94
CA ASP A 67 -25.77 -3.70 2.28
C ASP A 67 -25.27 -2.35 2.82
N ALA A 68 -26.17 -1.50 3.32
CA ALA A 68 -25.84 -0.16 3.84
C ALA A 68 -24.91 -0.17 5.07
N ASN A 69 -24.80 -1.31 5.77
CA ASN A 69 -24.07 -1.44 7.04
C ASN A 69 -22.96 -2.50 6.97
N SER A 70 -22.79 -3.17 5.84
CA SER A 70 -21.79 -4.22 5.69
C SER A 70 -21.18 -4.26 4.29
N PHE A 71 -19.89 -4.59 4.23
CA PHE A 71 -19.16 -4.82 2.99
C PHE A 71 -18.10 -5.91 3.18
N SER A 72 -17.77 -6.62 2.12
CA SER A 72 -16.65 -7.55 2.12
C SER A 72 -15.38 -6.87 1.61
N ILE A 73 -14.24 -7.29 2.14
CA ILE A 73 -12.91 -6.84 1.74
C ILE A 73 -12.39 -7.81 0.68
N GLN A 74 -12.25 -7.34 -0.56
CA GLN A 74 -11.86 -8.19 -1.68
C GLN A 74 -10.48 -8.82 -1.45
N GLY A 75 -10.40 -10.15 -1.55
CA GLY A 75 -9.15 -10.90 -1.45
C GLY A 75 -8.61 -11.08 -0.02
N LEU A 76 -9.29 -10.59 1.01
CA LEU A 76 -8.88 -10.84 2.39
C LEU A 76 -9.45 -12.18 2.89
N ASP A 77 -8.58 -13.16 3.02
CA ASP A 77 -8.88 -14.41 3.74
C ASP A 77 -8.46 -14.28 5.20
N ALA A 78 -9.45 -14.10 6.08
CA ALA A 78 -9.27 -14.02 7.52
C ALA A 78 -9.69 -15.31 8.26
N SER A 79 -9.82 -16.43 7.55
CA SER A 79 -10.27 -17.72 8.13
C SER A 79 -9.27 -18.32 9.14
N ASN A 80 -7.99 -17.96 9.04
CA ASN A 80 -6.97 -18.43 9.99
C ASN A 80 -6.97 -17.58 11.27
N THR A 81 -7.64 -18.05 12.29
CA THR A 81 -7.80 -17.38 13.60
C THR A 81 -6.50 -17.26 14.42
N SER A 82 -5.45 -17.98 14.03
CA SER A 82 -4.13 -17.83 14.67
C SER A 82 -3.44 -16.52 14.28
N PHE A 83 -3.72 -16.00 13.07
CA PHE A 83 -3.23 -14.70 12.60
C PHE A 83 -4.28 -13.59 12.80
N PHE A 84 -5.55 -13.92 12.60
CA PHE A 84 -6.68 -12.99 12.71
C PHE A 84 -7.48 -13.34 13.98
N ALA A 85 -7.03 -12.83 15.12
CA ALA A 85 -7.67 -13.12 16.39
C ALA A 85 -9.15 -12.68 16.36
N PRO A 86 -10.11 -13.57 16.70
CA PRO A 86 -11.54 -13.24 16.69
C PRO A 86 -11.85 -12.04 17.56
N GLY A 87 -12.63 -11.10 17.03
CA GLY A 87 -13.04 -9.86 17.72
C GLY A 87 -11.97 -8.76 17.76
N ALA A 88 -10.72 -9.03 17.38
CA ALA A 88 -9.65 -8.01 17.38
C ALA A 88 -9.61 -7.16 16.10
N GLY A 89 -10.39 -7.50 15.06
CA GLY A 89 -10.38 -6.82 13.77
C GLY A 89 -11.13 -5.48 13.71
N THR A 90 -11.56 -4.93 14.85
CA THR A 90 -12.23 -3.61 14.90
C THR A 90 -11.29 -2.49 14.47
N GLY A 91 -11.86 -1.37 13.99
CA GLY A 91 -11.05 -0.24 13.56
C GLY A 91 -11.81 0.80 12.76
N SER A 92 -11.23 1.29 11.67
CA SER A 92 -11.87 2.28 10.81
C SER A 92 -11.52 2.08 9.34
N ALA A 93 -12.40 2.59 8.48
CA ALA A 93 -12.20 2.64 7.04
C ALA A 93 -12.34 4.07 6.53
N GLN A 94 -11.47 4.47 5.60
CA GLN A 94 -11.52 5.77 4.95
C GLN A 94 -11.44 5.57 3.43
N LYS A 95 -12.45 6.06 2.70
CA LYS A 95 -12.43 6.01 1.24
C LYS A 95 -11.32 6.92 0.71
N VAL A 96 -10.55 6.45 -0.26
CA VAL A 96 -9.62 7.28 -1.02
C VAL A 96 -10.42 8.26 -1.86
N SER A 97 -10.21 9.57 -1.66
CA SER A 97 -11.07 10.61 -2.26
C SER A 97 -10.65 11.01 -3.68
N GLY A 98 -9.54 10.53 -4.17
CA GLY A 98 -9.07 10.77 -5.54
C GLY A 98 -7.62 10.35 -5.72
N TRP A 99 -7.27 10.07 -6.96
CA TRP A 99 -5.92 9.69 -7.35
C TRP A 99 -5.31 10.76 -8.25
N THR A 100 -4.10 11.17 -7.94
CA THR A 100 -3.31 12.11 -8.74
C THR A 100 -2.21 11.32 -9.44
N ALA A 101 -2.09 11.44 -10.75
CA ALA A 101 -1.05 10.77 -11.51
C ALA A 101 0.34 11.31 -11.13
N ILE A 102 1.32 10.41 -11.00
CA ILE A 102 2.73 10.77 -10.86
C ILE A 102 3.28 10.97 -12.28
N PRO A 103 3.75 12.18 -12.61
CA PRO A 103 4.21 12.49 -13.96
C PRO A 103 5.59 11.90 -14.23
N GLN A 104 5.88 11.65 -15.50
CA GLN A 104 7.23 11.39 -16.02
C GLN A 104 8.01 10.30 -15.27
N VAL A 105 7.34 9.20 -14.89
CA VAL A 105 8.02 8.05 -14.28
C VAL A 105 8.89 7.36 -15.33
N LEU A 106 10.20 7.31 -15.09
CA LEU A 106 11.18 6.68 -15.97
C LEU A 106 11.48 5.25 -15.54
N THR A 107 11.68 5.04 -14.24
CA THR A 107 11.96 3.72 -13.68
C THR A 107 11.29 3.55 -12.32
N ILE A 108 11.02 2.30 -11.97
CA ILE A 108 10.55 1.89 -10.65
C ILE A 108 11.40 0.73 -10.16
N SER A 109 11.74 0.76 -8.89
CA SER A 109 12.37 -0.36 -8.19
C SER A 109 11.71 -0.55 -6.83
N SER A 110 11.55 -1.81 -6.42
CA SER A 110 11.07 -2.17 -5.08
C SER A 110 12.18 -2.84 -4.30
N GLN A 111 12.23 -2.57 -3.00
CA GLN A 111 13.20 -3.15 -2.07
C GLN A 111 12.49 -3.53 -0.77
N GLY A 112 13.05 -4.52 -0.06
CA GLY A 112 12.49 -5.01 1.20
C GLY A 112 11.35 -6.02 1.01
N GLY A 113 10.61 -6.28 2.09
CA GLY A 113 9.62 -7.35 2.11
C GLY A 113 10.23 -8.74 2.28
N ASP A 114 11.57 -8.86 2.35
CA ASP A 114 12.24 -10.12 2.60
C ASP A 114 12.04 -10.58 4.04
N PRO A 115 11.89 -11.91 4.28
CA PRO A 115 11.77 -12.43 5.63
C PRO A 115 13.06 -12.20 6.43
N ARG A 116 12.89 -11.73 7.66
CA ARG A 116 13.98 -11.52 8.63
C ARG A 116 14.10 -12.75 9.52
N PHE A 117 15.32 -13.28 9.64
CA PHE A 117 15.62 -14.44 10.45
C PHE A 117 16.45 -14.07 11.67
N THR A 118 16.25 -14.78 12.77
CA THR A 118 17.17 -14.82 13.92
C THR A 118 17.76 -16.22 14.04
N THR A 119 19.05 -16.27 14.39
CA THR A 119 19.75 -17.54 14.58
C THR A 119 19.67 -17.93 16.04
N ILE A 120 19.18 -19.12 16.32
CA ILE A 120 19.13 -19.71 17.67
C ILE A 120 20.05 -20.92 17.70
N GLN A 121 20.93 -21.00 18.72
CA GLN A 121 21.78 -22.13 19.00
C GLN A 121 21.26 -22.87 20.23
N PRO A 122 20.43 -23.93 20.08
CA PRO A 122 19.99 -24.73 21.23
C PRO A 122 21.18 -25.46 21.88
N LEU A 123 21.26 -25.47 23.20
CA LEU A 123 22.35 -26.14 23.93
C LEU A 123 22.45 -27.63 23.62
N ALA A 124 21.33 -28.28 23.30
CA ALA A 124 21.25 -29.69 22.96
C ALA A 124 21.61 -30.04 21.51
N LYS A 125 21.87 -29.03 20.64
CA LYS A 125 22.15 -29.23 19.21
C LYS A 125 23.48 -28.61 18.82
N ARG A 126 24.21 -29.32 17.94
CA ARG A 126 25.47 -28.77 17.39
C ARG A 126 25.23 -27.72 16.32
N ASN A 127 24.09 -27.79 15.61
CA ASN A 127 23.75 -26.90 14.52
C ASN A 127 22.80 -25.79 15.01
N ALA A 128 23.10 -24.56 14.63
CA ALA A 128 22.21 -23.43 14.77
C ALA A 128 21.01 -23.58 13.82
N ILE A 129 19.87 -23.02 14.22
CA ILE A 129 18.64 -22.96 13.40
C ILE A 129 18.26 -21.51 13.16
N ASN A 130 17.82 -21.19 11.96
CA ASN A 130 17.29 -19.89 11.60
C ASN A 130 15.76 -19.94 11.75
N VAL A 131 15.24 -19.03 12.58
CA VAL A 131 13.80 -18.88 12.84
C VAL A 131 13.34 -17.56 12.22
N PRO A 132 12.29 -17.55 11.38
CA PRO A 132 11.73 -16.30 10.86
C PRO A 132 11.09 -15.51 12.00
N VAL A 133 11.40 -14.20 12.07
CA VAL A 133 10.92 -13.29 13.12
C VAL A 133 10.10 -12.13 12.58
N GLY A 134 9.86 -12.07 11.27
CA GLY A 134 9.09 -11.02 10.60
C GLY A 134 9.65 -10.70 9.23
N PHE A 135 9.26 -9.55 8.69
CA PHE A 135 9.68 -9.07 7.38
C PHE A 135 10.42 -7.74 7.50
N ASN A 136 11.32 -7.49 6.58
CA ASN A 136 11.96 -6.18 6.46
C ASN A 136 10.96 -5.16 5.89
N PRO A 137 11.04 -3.88 6.30
CA PRO A 137 10.22 -2.83 5.71
C PRO A 137 10.37 -2.80 4.20
N SER A 138 9.26 -2.64 3.48
CA SER A 138 9.26 -2.51 2.03
C SER A 138 9.26 -1.05 1.61
N SER A 139 9.93 -0.76 0.50
CA SER A 139 9.96 0.57 -0.10
C SER A 139 9.94 0.48 -1.62
N ILE A 140 9.39 1.52 -2.24
CA ILE A 140 9.37 1.69 -3.69
C ILE A 140 10.14 2.97 -4.01
N THR A 141 11.07 2.90 -4.94
CA THR A 141 11.79 4.06 -5.45
C THR A 141 11.42 4.28 -6.91
N LEU A 142 11.01 5.50 -7.21
CA LEU A 142 10.68 5.98 -8.54
C LEU A 142 11.78 6.95 -9.00
N THR A 143 12.20 6.85 -10.24
CA THR A 143 13.00 7.90 -10.90
C THR A 143 12.07 8.68 -11.80
N LEU A 144 11.94 9.97 -11.55
CA LEU A 144 11.06 10.88 -12.28
C LEU A 144 11.90 11.82 -13.17
N GLY A 145 11.37 12.18 -14.33
CA GLY A 145 11.88 13.32 -15.08
C GLY A 145 11.64 14.62 -14.29
N HIS A 146 12.65 15.47 -14.18
CA HIS A 146 12.54 16.71 -13.43
C HIS A 146 11.87 17.80 -14.27
N ASP A 147 10.71 18.25 -13.82
CA ASP A 147 10.00 19.43 -14.31
C ASP A 147 9.49 20.25 -13.12
N ALA A 148 10.20 21.30 -12.79
CA ALA A 148 9.88 22.18 -11.67
C ALA A 148 8.56 22.94 -11.86
N SER A 149 8.05 23.09 -13.09
CA SER A 149 6.78 23.76 -13.38
C SER A 149 5.56 22.85 -13.22
N ASN A 150 5.78 21.55 -13.10
CA ASN A 150 4.71 20.56 -13.02
C ASN A 150 3.98 20.63 -11.66
N ALA A 151 2.66 20.87 -11.69
CA ALA A 151 1.84 21.04 -10.49
C ALA A 151 1.80 19.78 -9.60
N GLN A 152 1.80 18.59 -10.22
CA GLN A 152 1.79 17.31 -9.49
C GLN A 152 3.13 17.11 -8.77
N TYR A 153 4.26 17.46 -9.41
CA TYR A 153 5.58 17.45 -8.78
C TYR A 153 5.63 18.40 -7.57
N GLN A 154 5.10 19.62 -7.70
CA GLN A 154 5.03 20.57 -6.59
C GLN A 154 4.15 20.04 -5.43
N THR A 155 3.05 19.37 -5.75
CA THR A 155 2.21 18.71 -4.73
C THR A 155 2.97 17.61 -4.00
N MET A 156 3.72 16.77 -4.71
CA MET A 156 4.57 15.73 -4.12
C MET A 156 5.66 16.31 -3.21
N LEU A 157 6.29 17.41 -3.61
CA LEU A 157 7.25 18.13 -2.75
C LEU A 157 6.59 18.65 -1.47
N GLY A 158 5.40 19.23 -1.56
CA GLY A 158 4.62 19.68 -0.41
C GLY A 158 4.33 18.54 0.58
N ILE A 159 3.92 17.39 0.07
CA ILE A 159 3.67 16.17 0.86
C ILE A 159 4.96 15.68 1.52
N SER A 160 6.07 15.66 0.77
CA SER A 160 7.38 15.26 1.27
C SER A 160 7.85 16.13 2.44
N ARG A 161 7.70 17.46 2.31
CA ARG A 161 8.07 18.42 3.36
C ARG A 161 7.27 18.28 4.64
N THR A 162 5.99 17.89 4.52
CA THR A 162 5.10 17.71 5.68
C THR A 162 5.14 16.30 6.25
N LEU A 163 5.90 15.38 5.63
CA LEU A 163 5.97 13.96 6.00
C LEU A 163 4.57 13.34 6.09
N SER A 164 3.68 13.74 5.19
CA SER A 164 2.31 13.24 5.18
C SER A 164 2.26 11.84 4.57
N LYS A 165 1.37 11.01 5.12
CA LYS A 165 1.11 9.67 4.59
C LYS A 165 0.29 9.76 3.30
N VAL A 166 0.59 8.89 2.35
CA VAL A 166 -0.11 8.82 1.05
C VAL A 166 -0.48 7.40 0.70
N GLY A 167 -1.61 7.27 -0.01
CA GLY A 167 -1.91 6.07 -0.76
C GLY A 167 -1.13 6.07 -2.07
N PHE A 168 -0.70 4.90 -2.49
CA PHE A 168 -0.03 4.68 -3.77
C PHE A 168 -0.78 3.62 -4.57
N LYS A 169 -0.94 3.85 -5.87
CA LYS A 169 -1.61 2.96 -6.80
C LYS A 169 -0.78 2.81 -8.05
N MET A 170 -0.42 1.59 -8.36
CA MET A 170 0.20 1.20 -9.61
C MET A 170 -0.79 0.36 -10.41
N ALA A 171 -1.12 0.78 -11.62
CA ALA A 171 -1.93 0.00 -12.54
C ALA A 171 -1.09 -0.39 -13.75
N LEU A 172 -1.03 -1.68 -14.03
CA LEU A 172 -0.34 -2.24 -15.18
C LEU A 172 -1.27 -2.27 -16.39
N SER A 173 -0.70 -2.21 -17.59
CA SER A 173 -1.46 -2.26 -18.85
C SER A 173 -2.30 -3.54 -19.01
N GLY A 174 -1.93 -4.63 -18.35
CA GLY A 174 -2.67 -5.89 -18.31
C GLY A 174 -3.87 -5.92 -17.37
N GLY A 175 -4.20 -4.80 -16.68
CA GLY A 175 -5.33 -4.69 -15.75
C GLY A 175 -4.97 -4.93 -14.29
N ALA A 176 -3.83 -5.56 -13.99
CA ALA A 176 -3.40 -5.77 -12.61
C ALA A 176 -3.12 -4.43 -11.92
N THR A 177 -3.59 -4.31 -10.68
CA THR A 177 -3.45 -3.09 -9.89
C THR A 177 -2.88 -3.42 -8.52
N SER A 178 -1.87 -2.66 -8.10
CA SER A 178 -1.26 -2.81 -6.77
C SER A 178 -1.42 -1.52 -5.97
N TYR A 179 -1.72 -1.67 -4.69
CA TYR A 179 -1.92 -0.58 -3.74
C TYR A 179 -0.89 -0.66 -2.64
N GLY A 180 -0.49 0.52 -2.17
CA GLY A 180 0.33 0.66 -0.98
C GLY A 180 -0.06 1.91 -0.20
N TYR A 181 0.38 1.99 1.04
CA TYR A 181 0.18 3.15 1.91
C TYR A 181 1.43 3.41 2.73
N GLY A 182 1.86 4.66 2.81
CA GLY A 182 3.08 4.99 3.51
C GLY A 182 3.52 6.44 3.39
N TYR A 183 4.78 6.68 3.70
CA TYR A 183 5.39 8.01 3.60
C TYR A 183 6.05 8.20 2.25
N MET A 184 5.81 9.35 1.63
CA MET A 184 6.46 9.77 0.38
C MET A 184 7.57 10.77 0.69
N ALA A 185 8.76 10.54 0.12
CA ALA A 185 9.88 11.46 0.13
C ALA A 185 10.34 11.73 -1.31
N VAL A 186 10.45 12.99 -1.69
CA VAL A 186 10.88 13.42 -3.02
C VAL A 186 12.09 14.32 -2.87
N SER A 187 13.14 14.06 -3.65
CA SER A 187 14.32 14.94 -3.65
C SER A 187 13.99 16.31 -4.24
N GLU A 188 14.46 17.38 -3.60
CA GLU A 188 14.34 18.74 -4.10
C GLU A 188 15.43 19.08 -5.12
N VAL A 189 16.55 18.34 -5.08
CA VAL A 189 17.70 18.59 -5.95
C VAL A 189 17.73 17.53 -7.06
N PRO A 190 17.64 17.94 -8.32
CA PRO A 190 17.74 17.01 -9.43
C PRO A 190 19.18 16.49 -9.63
N SER A 191 19.28 15.28 -10.15
CA SER A 191 20.52 14.74 -10.68
C SER A 191 20.72 15.24 -12.10
N LEU A 192 21.90 15.82 -12.36
CA LEU A 192 22.25 16.41 -13.63
C LEU A 192 23.38 15.59 -14.29
N ASN A 193 23.09 14.98 -15.42
CA ASN A 193 24.08 14.24 -16.21
C ASN A 193 24.14 14.81 -17.62
N ASN A 194 25.36 15.04 -18.13
CA ASN A 194 25.53 15.57 -19.48
C ASN A 194 24.95 14.60 -20.53
N GLY A 195 24.13 15.12 -21.44
CA GLY A 195 23.49 14.36 -22.50
C GLY A 195 22.27 13.51 -22.05
N GLN A 196 21.79 13.66 -20.80
CA GLN A 196 20.62 12.97 -20.29
C GLN A 196 19.60 13.96 -19.73
N ALA A 197 18.34 13.55 -19.68
CA ALA A 197 17.31 14.32 -19.01
C ALA A 197 17.61 14.41 -17.50
N ASN A 198 17.32 15.56 -16.91
CA ASN A 198 17.41 15.76 -15.47
C ASN A 198 16.40 14.86 -14.75
N THR A 199 16.82 14.20 -13.67
CA THR A 199 15.97 13.27 -12.94
C THR A 199 15.93 13.57 -11.45
N VAL A 200 14.84 13.20 -10.80
CA VAL A 200 14.70 13.22 -9.34
C VAL A 200 14.24 11.88 -8.82
N PRO A 201 14.82 11.37 -7.74
CA PRO A 201 14.31 10.21 -7.05
C PRO A 201 13.12 10.59 -6.16
N ALA A 202 12.08 9.76 -6.18
CA ALA A 202 11.00 9.76 -5.22
C ALA A 202 10.92 8.40 -4.57
N SER A 203 10.87 8.33 -3.25
CA SER A 203 10.78 7.10 -2.50
C SER A 203 9.48 7.03 -1.70
N LEU A 204 8.92 5.84 -1.61
CA LEU A 204 7.74 5.52 -0.83
C LEU A 204 8.10 4.43 0.18
N ALA A 205 8.09 4.78 1.47
CA ALA A 205 8.29 3.83 2.56
C ALA A 205 6.92 3.29 2.99
N MET A 206 6.70 1.98 2.79
CA MET A 206 5.41 1.35 3.07
C MET A 206 5.22 1.13 4.57
N LEU A 207 4.02 1.39 5.07
CA LEU A 207 3.61 1.10 6.46
C LEU A 207 2.94 -0.27 6.56
N GLY A 208 2.00 -0.55 5.68
CA GLY A 208 1.28 -1.81 5.63
C GLY A 208 1.70 -2.70 4.46
N ARG A 209 0.96 -3.76 4.26
CA ARG A 209 1.16 -4.68 3.14
C ARG A 209 0.75 -4.05 1.81
N SER A 210 1.49 -4.38 0.76
CA SER A 210 1.03 -4.10 -0.61
C SER A 210 -0.03 -5.11 -1.02
N ILE A 211 -1.16 -4.61 -1.52
CA ILE A 211 -2.30 -5.42 -1.95
C ILE A 211 -2.42 -5.35 -3.46
N SER A 212 -2.47 -6.50 -4.12
CA SER A 212 -2.54 -6.58 -5.58
C SER A 212 -3.80 -7.31 -6.02
N TYR A 213 -4.41 -6.80 -7.10
CA TYR A 213 -5.56 -7.37 -7.78
C TYR A 213 -5.20 -7.62 -9.25
N ALA A 214 -5.66 -8.74 -9.76
CA ALA A 214 -5.53 -9.12 -11.18
C ALA A 214 -6.71 -8.61 -12.01
#